data_6e66567c6daaa5aa358b62af9c1c21b5
#
_entry.id   6e66567c6daaa5aa358b62af9c1c21b5
#
_cell.length_a   1.000
_cell.length_b   1.000
_cell.length_c   1.000
_cell.angle_alpha   90.00
_cell.angle_beta   90.00
_cell.angle_gamma   90.00
#
_symmetry.space_group_name_H-M   'P 1'
#
loop_
_entity.id
_entity.type
_entity.pdbx_description
1 polymer ?
#
loop_
_entity_poly.entity_id
_entity_poly.type
_entity_poly.pdbx_seq_one_letter_code
_entity_poly.pdbx_strand_id
1 'polypeptide(L)'
;MAKKILVIDDSPSVLAILEDMLEALGYEITTASNGKQACTLLETNQYNLIITDLTMPVMDGIVFAQTAKRMPNCKFVPIVMLSSEEDENKIAEAKRVGISTFLRKPVKELQLKTILQVVLGS
;
A
#
# COMPACT_ATOMS: atom_id res chain seq x y z
N MET A 1 -14.21 -5.14 15.15
CA MET A 1 -13.72 -3.84 14.68
C MET A 1 -13.11 -3.96 13.30
N ALA A 2 -13.34 -2.99 12.46
CA ALA A 2 -12.80 -3.00 11.12
C ALA A 2 -11.29 -2.79 11.13
N LYS A 3 -10.58 -3.55 10.31
CA LYS A 3 -9.15 -3.33 10.12
C LYS A 3 -8.92 -2.09 9.27
N LYS A 4 -7.85 -1.38 9.56
CA LYS A 4 -7.51 -0.12 8.91
C LYS A 4 -6.45 -0.32 7.84
N ILE A 5 -6.70 0.23 6.65
CA ILE A 5 -5.77 0.13 5.53
C ILE A 5 -5.44 1.53 5.03
N LEU A 6 -4.16 1.80 4.87
CA LEU A 6 -3.68 3.04 4.24
C LEU A 6 -3.35 2.74 2.78
N VAL A 7 -3.96 3.51 1.87
CA VAL A 7 -3.75 3.36 0.43
C VAL A 7 -3.08 4.61 -0.12
N ILE A 8 -1.97 4.42 -0.83
CA ILE A 8 -1.15 5.54 -1.34
C ILE A 8 -0.99 5.41 -2.85
N ASP A 9 -1.45 6.41 -3.58
CA ASP A 9 -1.29 6.48 -5.04
C ASP A 9 -1.50 7.93 -5.46
N ASP A 10 -0.75 8.38 -6.46
CA ASP A 10 -0.88 9.75 -6.95
C ASP A 10 -2.06 9.93 -7.92
N SER A 11 -2.72 8.85 -8.30
CA SER A 11 -3.91 8.89 -9.16
C SER A 11 -5.18 8.92 -8.32
N PRO A 12 -5.97 10.02 -8.35
CA PRO A 12 -7.24 10.05 -7.63
C PRO A 12 -8.21 8.96 -8.06
N SER A 13 -8.19 8.57 -9.35
CA SER A 13 -9.04 7.50 -9.86
C SER A 13 -8.70 6.16 -9.23
N VAL A 14 -7.42 5.84 -9.12
CA VAL A 14 -6.97 4.58 -8.50
C VAL A 14 -7.34 4.56 -7.03
N LEU A 15 -7.13 5.68 -6.31
CA LEU A 15 -7.50 5.78 -4.90
C LEU A 15 -9.00 5.55 -4.70
N ALA A 16 -9.83 6.17 -5.55
CA ALA A 16 -11.28 6.02 -5.43
C ALA A 16 -11.72 4.57 -5.66
N ILE A 17 -11.17 3.92 -6.68
CA ILE A 17 -11.50 2.53 -7.00
C ILE A 17 -11.10 1.60 -5.86
N LEU A 18 -9.88 1.74 -5.35
CA LEU A 18 -9.39 0.90 -4.24
C LEU A 18 -10.19 1.16 -2.96
N GLU A 19 -10.49 2.42 -2.67
CA GLU A 19 -11.29 2.75 -1.50
C GLU A 19 -12.67 2.08 -1.57
N ASP A 20 -13.35 2.17 -2.72
CA ASP A 20 -14.66 1.54 -2.90
C ASP A 20 -14.57 0.02 -2.74
N MET A 21 -13.59 -0.63 -3.37
CA MET A 21 -13.41 -2.08 -3.28
C MET A 21 -13.17 -2.53 -1.84
N LEU A 22 -12.30 -1.83 -1.14
CA LEU A 22 -11.89 -2.22 0.21
C LEU A 22 -12.99 -1.93 1.23
N GLU A 23 -13.68 -0.81 1.09
CA GLU A 23 -14.82 -0.50 1.97
C GLU A 23 -15.95 -1.51 1.80
N ALA A 24 -16.19 -1.96 0.56
CA ALA A 24 -17.19 -2.99 0.30
C ALA A 24 -16.83 -4.31 0.99
N LEU A 25 -15.56 -4.56 1.24
CA LEU A 25 -15.08 -5.75 1.95
C LEU A 25 -15.05 -5.56 3.47
N GLY A 26 -15.45 -4.41 3.98
CA GLY A 26 -15.55 -4.16 5.41
C GLY A 26 -14.35 -3.50 6.06
N TYR A 27 -13.41 -2.98 5.29
CA TYR A 27 -12.23 -2.31 5.83
C TYR A 27 -12.44 -0.80 5.96
N GLU A 28 -11.71 -0.21 6.90
CA GLU A 28 -11.70 1.24 7.09
C GLU A 28 -10.49 1.80 6.35
N ILE A 29 -10.71 2.73 5.42
CA ILE A 29 -9.68 3.17 4.47
C ILE A 29 -9.29 4.62 4.71
N THR A 30 -7.99 4.86 4.70
CA THR A 30 -7.40 6.20 4.63
C THR A 30 -6.59 6.27 3.36
N THR A 31 -6.68 7.37 2.62
CA THR A 31 -5.93 7.55 1.38
C THR A 31 -4.89 8.65 1.52
N ALA A 32 -3.79 8.51 0.77
CA ALA A 32 -2.76 9.52 0.66
C ALA A 32 -2.34 9.62 -0.81
N SER A 33 -1.98 10.82 -1.25
CA SER A 33 -1.63 11.06 -2.66
C SER A 33 -0.13 10.96 -2.94
N ASN A 34 0.70 10.84 -1.91
CA ASN A 34 2.14 10.63 -2.06
C ASN A 34 2.73 10.06 -0.77
N GLY A 35 3.98 9.63 -0.85
CA GLY A 35 4.65 9.02 0.30
C GLY A 35 4.88 9.97 1.46
N LYS A 36 5.10 11.25 1.17
CA LYS A 36 5.31 12.24 2.23
C LYS A 36 4.07 12.44 3.08
N GLN A 37 2.91 12.57 2.42
CA GLN A 37 1.63 12.66 3.11
C GLN A 37 1.36 11.40 3.94
N ALA A 38 1.68 10.24 3.36
CA ALA A 38 1.52 8.97 4.06
C ALA A 38 2.39 8.90 5.32
N CYS A 39 3.65 9.34 5.25
CA CYS A 39 4.52 9.36 6.42
C CYS A 39 3.93 10.22 7.54
N THR A 40 3.34 11.36 7.20
CA THR A 40 2.69 12.22 8.18
C THR A 40 1.52 11.49 8.86
N LEU A 41 0.73 10.77 8.08
CA LEU A 41 -0.39 9.97 8.63
C LEU A 41 0.11 8.87 9.57
N LEU A 42 1.25 8.25 9.26
CA LEU A 42 1.82 7.18 10.09
C LEU A 42 2.33 7.69 11.45
N GLU A 43 2.62 8.97 11.57
CA GLU A 43 3.10 9.53 12.84
C GLU A 43 2.03 9.46 13.94
N THR A 44 0.76 9.56 13.58
CA THR A 44 -0.34 9.67 14.54
C THR A 44 -1.40 8.58 14.39
N ASN A 45 -1.26 7.67 13.43
CA ASN A 45 -2.26 6.64 13.17
C ASN A 45 -1.63 5.27 13.06
N GLN A 46 -2.37 4.24 13.45
CA GLN A 46 -1.96 2.85 13.34
C GLN A 46 -2.79 2.17 12.26
N TYR A 47 -2.12 1.43 11.37
CA TYR A 47 -2.78 0.69 10.28
C TYR A 47 -2.43 -0.79 10.36
N ASN A 48 -3.31 -1.63 9.81
CA ASN A 48 -3.11 -3.08 9.73
C ASN A 48 -2.41 -3.49 8.44
N LEU A 49 -2.52 -2.64 7.41
CA LEU A 49 -1.94 -2.89 6.10
C LEU A 49 -1.69 -1.57 5.39
N ILE A 50 -0.62 -1.52 4.59
CA ILE A 50 -0.32 -0.39 3.73
C ILE A 50 -0.27 -0.89 2.29
N ILE A 51 -1.04 -0.26 1.41
CA ILE A 51 -1.00 -0.51 -0.03
C ILE A 51 -0.47 0.76 -0.69
N THR A 52 0.66 0.67 -1.37
CA THR A 52 1.29 1.85 -1.97
C THR A 52 1.68 1.61 -3.42
N ASP A 53 1.50 2.63 -4.25
CA ASP A 53 2.05 2.63 -5.59
C ASP A 53 3.57 2.56 -5.49
N LEU A 54 4.18 1.88 -6.44
CA LEU A 54 5.63 1.74 -6.51
C LEU A 54 6.28 3.02 -7.03
N THR A 55 5.63 3.68 -8.00
CA THR A 55 6.17 4.88 -8.64
C THR A 55 5.26 6.08 -8.37
N MET A 56 5.76 7.04 -7.60
CA MET A 56 5.03 8.26 -7.26
C MET A 56 5.97 9.47 -7.30
N PRO A 57 5.43 10.67 -7.57
CA PRO A 57 6.22 11.89 -7.41
C PRO A 57 6.50 12.19 -5.93
N VAL A 58 7.43 13.05 -5.65
CA VAL A 58 7.83 13.51 -4.31
C VAL A 58 8.60 12.45 -3.55
N MET A 59 7.99 11.29 -3.31
CA MET A 59 8.63 10.17 -2.63
C MET A 59 8.06 8.88 -3.22
N ASP A 60 8.89 8.07 -3.89
CA ASP A 60 8.41 6.83 -4.48
C ASP A 60 8.14 5.76 -3.41
N GLY A 61 7.46 4.68 -3.85
CA GLY A 61 7.02 3.64 -2.94
C GLY A 61 8.15 2.92 -2.20
N ILE A 62 9.31 2.77 -2.82
CA ILE A 62 10.44 2.10 -2.18
C ILE A 62 11.01 2.95 -1.05
N VAL A 63 11.21 4.23 -1.30
CA VAL A 63 11.69 5.17 -0.27
C VAL A 63 10.67 5.26 0.86
N PHE A 64 9.39 5.35 0.52
CA PHE A 64 8.33 5.35 1.51
C PHE A 64 8.38 4.09 2.38
N ALA A 65 8.49 2.91 1.75
CA ALA A 65 8.50 1.64 2.48
C ALA A 65 9.69 1.55 3.43
N GLN A 66 10.87 1.99 2.99
CA GLN A 66 12.06 2.03 3.85
C GLN A 66 11.85 2.95 5.05
N THR A 67 11.25 4.11 4.80
CA THR A 67 10.95 5.08 5.87
C THR A 67 9.95 4.50 6.87
N ALA A 68 8.86 3.92 6.38
CA ALA A 68 7.83 3.33 7.22
C ALA A 68 8.38 2.21 8.10
N LYS A 69 9.25 1.37 7.55
CA LYS A 69 9.82 0.24 8.30
C LYS A 69 10.75 0.67 9.42
N ARG A 70 11.24 1.90 9.41
CA ARG A 70 12.04 2.47 10.50
C ARG A 70 11.19 3.06 11.62
N MET A 71 9.90 3.26 11.38
CA MET A 71 8.98 3.79 12.38
C MET A 71 8.54 2.66 13.32
N PRO A 72 8.63 2.84 14.65
CA PRO A 72 8.32 1.75 15.59
C PRO A 72 6.91 1.18 15.44
N ASN A 73 5.93 2.03 15.14
CA ASN A 73 4.54 1.60 15.00
C ASN A 73 4.23 0.98 13.65
N CYS A 74 5.18 0.99 12.70
CA CYS A 74 4.98 0.46 11.35
C CYS A 74 5.94 -0.67 10.99
N LYS A 75 6.88 -0.99 11.88
CA LYS A 75 7.95 -1.93 11.59
C LYS A 75 7.44 -3.29 11.11
N PHE A 76 6.32 -3.76 11.64
CA PHE A 76 5.76 -5.07 11.31
C PHE A 76 4.47 -4.98 10.50
N VAL A 77 4.07 -3.78 10.06
CA VAL A 77 2.88 -3.64 9.22
C VAL A 77 3.21 -4.11 7.81
N PRO A 78 2.44 -5.05 7.24
CA PRO A 78 2.72 -5.51 5.89
C PRO A 78 2.48 -4.41 4.87
N ILE A 79 3.31 -4.40 3.82
CA ILE A 79 3.24 -3.44 2.73
C ILE A 79 3.05 -4.20 1.43
N VAL A 80 1.99 -3.85 0.70
CA VAL A 80 1.70 -4.38 -0.64
C VAL A 80 1.98 -3.27 -1.64
N MET A 81 2.73 -3.58 -2.70
CA MET A 81 3.06 -2.59 -3.73
C MET A 81 2.21 -2.79 -4.97
N LEU A 82 1.70 -1.66 -5.49
CA LEU A 82 0.99 -1.63 -6.77
C LEU A 82 2.02 -1.40 -7.87
N SER A 83 2.01 -2.25 -8.91
CA SER A 83 3.02 -2.18 -9.97
C SER A 83 2.37 -2.21 -11.35
N SER A 84 3.09 -1.69 -12.34
CA SER A 84 2.74 -1.76 -13.75
C SER A 84 3.81 -2.55 -14.51
N GLU A 85 3.58 -2.79 -15.80
CA GLU A 85 4.54 -3.52 -16.62
C GLU A 85 5.89 -2.82 -16.76
N GLU A 86 5.91 -1.50 -16.62
CA GLU A 86 7.13 -0.71 -16.76
C GLU A 86 8.01 -0.72 -15.50
N ASP A 87 7.56 -1.39 -14.44
CA ASP A 87 8.22 -1.31 -13.13
C ASP A 87 9.17 -2.46 -12.82
N GLU A 88 9.58 -3.27 -13.80
CA GLU A 88 10.39 -4.48 -13.55
C GLU A 88 11.66 -4.22 -12.72
N ASN A 89 12.41 -3.18 -13.07
CA ASN A 89 13.64 -2.84 -12.34
C ASN A 89 13.33 -2.39 -10.92
N LYS A 90 12.26 -1.66 -10.74
CA LYS A 90 11.83 -1.18 -9.42
C LYS A 90 11.30 -2.32 -8.57
N ILE A 91 10.63 -3.30 -9.18
CA ILE A 91 10.16 -4.48 -8.46
C ILE A 91 11.35 -5.24 -7.89
N ALA A 92 12.41 -5.43 -8.68
CA ALA A 92 13.63 -6.08 -8.21
C ALA A 92 14.26 -5.32 -7.04
N GLU A 93 14.30 -4.00 -7.13
CA GLU A 93 14.81 -3.16 -6.05
C GLU A 93 13.94 -3.27 -4.80
N ALA A 94 12.61 -3.26 -4.95
CA ALA A 94 11.68 -3.40 -3.83
C ALA A 94 11.88 -4.74 -3.12
N LYS A 95 12.07 -5.82 -3.87
CA LYS A 95 12.34 -7.14 -3.30
C LYS A 95 13.63 -7.13 -2.48
N ARG A 96 14.66 -6.42 -2.93
CA ARG A 96 15.93 -6.33 -2.20
C ARG A 96 15.77 -5.63 -0.85
N VAL A 97 14.82 -4.71 -0.73
CA VAL A 97 14.57 -4.01 0.54
C VAL A 97 13.48 -4.67 1.39
N GLY A 98 13.05 -5.87 1.01
CA GLY A 98 12.17 -6.67 1.84
C GLY A 98 10.70 -6.66 1.49
N ILE A 99 10.31 -6.06 0.37
CA ILE A 99 8.93 -6.09 -0.10
C ILE A 99 8.73 -7.36 -0.92
N SER A 100 7.74 -8.16 -0.55
CA SER A 100 7.51 -9.45 -1.20
C SER A 100 6.12 -9.59 -1.81
N THR A 101 5.21 -8.65 -1.60
CA THR A 101 3.84 -8.74 -2.08
C THR A 101 3.53 -7.60 -3.03
N PHE A 102 3.09 -7.96 -4.24
CA PHE A 102 2.80 -7.02 -5.31
C PHE A 102 1.43 -7.29 -5.90
N LEU A 103 0.73 -6.20 -6.26
CA LEU A 103 -0.53 -6.24 -7.00
C LEU A 103 -0.31 -5.51 -8.31
N ARG A 104 -0.68 -6.13 -9.42
CA ARG A 104 -0.52 -5.53 -10.73
C ARG A 104 -1.71 -4.63 -11.05
N LYS A 105 -1.42 -3.48 -11.62
CA LYS A 105 -2.47 -2.59 -12.15
C LYS A 105 -2.91 -3.05 -13.53
N PRO A 106 -4.19 -2.98 -13.87
CA PRO A 106 -5.31 -2.55 -13.03
C PRO A 106 -5.65 -3.60 -11.96
N VAL A 107 -5.96 -3.13 -10.75
CA VAL A 107 -6.27 -4.02 -9.63
C VAL A 107 -7.61 -4.70 -9.86
N LYS A 108 -7.63 -6.03 -9.76
CA LYS A 108 -8.84 -6.83 -9.88
C LYS A 108 -9.33 -7.26 -8.52
N GLU A 109 -10.64 -7.22 -8.33
CA GLU A 109 -11.26 -7.50 -7.03
C GLU A 109 -10.85 -8.86 -6.46
N LEU A 110 -10.85 -9.91 -7.28
CA LEU A 110 -10.49 -11.24 -6.82
C LEU A 110 -9.04 -11.32 -6.34
N GLN A 111 -8.12 -10.70 -7.08
CA GLN A 111 -6.71 -10.66 -6.70
C GLN A 111 -6.52 -9.89 -5.40
N LEU A 112 -7.22 -8.78 -5.24
CA LEU A 112 -7.17 -7.98 -4.02
C LEU A 112 -7.67 -8.79 -2.83
N LYS A 113 -8.81 -9.47 -2.96
CA LYS A 113 -9.36 -10.33 -1.91
C LYS A 113 -8.37 -11.43 -1.50
N THR A 114 -7.75 -12.07 -2.49
CA THR A 114 -6.80 -13.15 -2.23
C THR A 114 -5.61 -12.65 -1.43
N ILE A 115 -5.06 -11.49 -1.81
CA ILE A 115 -3.93 -10.90 -1.10
C ILE A 115 -4.32 -10.51 0.33
N LEU A 116 -5.50 -9.92 0.51
CA LEU A 116 -5.99 -9.55 1.84
C LEU A 116 -6.11 -10.77 2.75
N GLN A 117 -6.59 -11.90 2.22
CA GLN A 117 -6.69 -13.13 2.99
C GLN A 117 -5.32 -13.64 3.42
N VAL A 118 -4.34 -13.59 2.52
CA VAL A 118 -2.98 -14.04 2.82
C VAL A 118 -2.32 -13.11 3.84
N VAL A 119 -2.42 -11.81 3.64
CA VAL A 119 -1.68 -10.82 4.43
C VAL A 119 -2.35 -10.56 5.79
N LEU A 120 -3.67 -10.47 5.82
CA LEU A 120 -4.44 -10.15 7.03
C LEU A 120 -5.11 -11.36 7.67
N GLY A 121 -5.11 -12.50 7.00
CA GLY A 121 -5.69 -13.72 7.54
C GLY A 121 -7.22 -13.70 7.61
N SER A 122 -7.85 -12.90 6.77
CA SER A 122 -9.32 -12.78 6.84
C SER A 122 -10.00 -12.96 5.50
#